data_1f8495bd858d413d2907641bca585421
#
_entry.id   1f8495bd858d413d2907641bca585421
#
_cell.length_a   1.000
_cell.length_b   1.000
_cell.length_c   1.000
_cell.angle_alpha   90.00
_cell.angle_beta   90.00
_cell.angle_gamma   90.00
#
_symmetry.space_group_name_H-M   'P 1'
#
loop_
_entity.id
_entity.type
_entity.pdbx_description
1 polymer ?
#
loop_
_entity_poly.entity_id
_entity_poly.type
_entity_poly.pdbx_seq_one_letter_code
_entity_poly.pdbx_strand_id
1 'polypeptide(L)'
;MPVTAKVEKNGFFLYYFEQNSPDVTSIDLCQVRDIRTGPLARLPKDQRLRKDVSMGPGILADKTITIVYGVDLVNVNYLNFCSNKVEVAAAWCSELWQYVRQINPLSISAMQNLRKVHTQLCLFSNEGKSIEAKKVVKFFAQNRDDRKVVGNALVASGLPSEKNEKISMAKFTLEEFQVFYKTLLKRQDSDVAGVFEKFCTGWPGRTWMEKKEFLTFLNSSQRDPRLNEILHPYATEEKSAALINKYEPDQTKPELQNAAEPSAEDSWPRLSVDGFMWYLMSEDNLVISPERLLKTDNMEFPLSHYYIKSSHNTYLTGHQLTGKASVEMYRQVLLTGCRCIELDFWNGEGANGDPYISHGYTMVNKLPARDVIQAIAECAFRTSEYPLVLSFENHCNPKQQAKIASYCKEYFGDKMLAAPLEDHPLMPNVQLPSPEQLKEKILIKNKVLHQHHHHHKPSLPENGGESSPARRGAPGKDLPDVEPSVSGPSSLPPSAATSNGDPVLPGSSNPASFPSDSDSDSDESEDEDSLNSTESPKVTSGVTTSDAGTAGKESKASAELSALVNYVMPVHFRTFENAERRKRAYEMSSFVETTATGLLKQVTNNSKLI
;
A
#
# COMPACT_ATOMS: atom_id res chain seq x y z
N MET A 1 11.35 -21.53 -28.82
CA MET A 1 12.52 -22.39 -28.60
C MET A 1 12.29 -23.21 -27.35
N PRO A 2 12.75 -24.48 -27.27
CA PRO A 2 12.67 -25.26 -26.03
C PRO A 2 13.59 -24.66 -24.96
N VAL A 3 13.05 -24.44 -23.77
CA VAL A 3 13.79 -23.91 -22.62
C VAL A 3 13.61 -24.80 -21.40
N THR A 4 14.60 -24.80 -20.52
CA THR A 4 14.46 -25.36 -19.18
C THR A 4 14.34 -24.20 -18.19
N ALA A 5 13.24 -24.14 -17.44
CA ALA A 5 12.99 -23.14 -16.41
C ALA A 5 13.05 -23.78 -15.02
N LYS A 6 13.67 -23.10 -14.06
CA LYS A 6 13.82 -23.57 -12.68
C LYS A 6 13.76 -22.39 -11.70
N VAL A 7 13.25 -22.63 -10.49
CA VAL A 7 13.48 -21.76 -9.34
C VAL A 7 14.78 -22.21 -8.66
N GLU A 8 15.66 -21.26 -8.32
CA GLU A 8 16.91 -21.60 -7.65
C GLU A 8 16.64 -22.00 -6.18
N LYS A 9 17.60 -22.71 -5.55
CA LYS A 9 17.40 -23.38 -4.26
C LYS A 9 17.03 -22.45 -3.08
N ASN A 10 17.48 -21.17 -3.10
CA ASN A 10 17.13 -20.20 -2.07
C ASN A 10 15.83 -19.45 -2.39
N GLY A 11 15.31 -19.62 -3.61
CA GLY A 11 14.05 -19.05 -4.02
C GLY A 11 14.08 -17.58 -4.40
N PHE A 12 15.22 -16.97 -4.63
CA PHE A 12 15.31 -15.58 -5.04
C PHE A 12 15.02 -15.35 -6.51
N PHE A 13 15.33 -16.35 -7.36
CA PHE A 13 15.27 -16.20 -8.81
C PHE A 13 14.56 -17.37 -9.48
N LEU A 14 13.70 -17.02 -10.43
CA LEU A 14 13.35 -17.90 -11.54
C LEU A 14 14.41 -17.71 -12.62
N TYR A 15 15.04 -18.79 -13.07
CA TYR A 15 15.99 -18.73 -14.16
C TYR A 15 15.64 -19.75 -15.25
N TYR A 16 16.00 -19.41 -16.47
CA TYR A 16 15.80 -20.30 -17.61
C TYR A 16 16.96 -20.20 -18.60
N PHE A 17 17.14 -21.25 -19.34
CA PHE A 17 18.16 -21.35 -20.37
C PHE A 17 17.66 -22.20 -21.54
N GLU A 18 18.17 -21.89 -22.72
CA GLU A 18 17.92 -22.70 -23.92
C GLU A 18 18.81 -23.94 -23.90
N GLN A 19 18.33 -25.05 -24.47
CA GLN A 19 19.04 -26.33 -24.42
C GLN A 19 20.45 -26.28 -25.04
N ASN A 20 20.71 -25.37 -25.95
CA ASN A 20 21.99 -25.23 -26.66
C ASN A 20 22.73 -23.91 -26.38
N SER A 21 22.34 -23.15 -25.40
CA SER A 21 22.98 -21.89 -25.01
C SER A 21 23.58 -21.97 -23.60
N PRO A 22 24.81 -21.48 -23.39
CA PRO A 22 25.37 -21.35 -22.06
C PRO A 22 24.77 -20.17 -21.27
N ASP A 23 23.96 -19.32 -21.92
CA ASP A 23 23.45 -18.11 -21.32
C ASP A 23 22.21 -18.41 -20.47
N VAL A 24 22.30 -18.00 -19.21
CA VAL A 24 21.21 -18.07 -18.23
C VAL A 24 20.54 -16.71 -18.12
N THR A 25 19.23 -16.69 -18.30
CA THR A 25 18.39 -15.53 -18.00
C THR A 25 17.70 -15.75 -16.67
N SER A 26 17.76 -14.77 -15.77
CA SER A 26 17.14 -14.83 -14.45
C SER A 26 16.14 -13.70 -14.26
N ILE A 27 15.05 -14.00 -13.54
CA ILE A 27 14.06 -13.03 -13.07
C ILE A 27 14.06 -13.07 -11.55
N ASP A 28 14.20 -11.92 -10.95
CA ASP A 28 14.04 -11.72 -9.51
C ASP A 28 12.58 -11.96 -9.11
N LEU A 29 12.32 -12.95 -8.25
CA LEU A 29 10.98 -13.31 -7.83
C LEU A 29 10.31 -12.20 -6.99
N CYS A 30 11.07 -11.32 -6.33
CA CYS A 30 10.51 -10.14 -5.67
C CYS A 30 9.98 -9.09 -6.66
N GLN A 31 10.38 -9.15 -7.93
CA GLN A 31 9.86 -8.28 -8.98
C GLN A 31 8.66 -8.87 -9.72
N VAL A 32 8.28 -10.12 -9.45
CA VAL A 32 7.09 -10.71 -10.04
C VAL A 32 5.84 -10.07 -9.44
N ARG A 33 5.00 -9.54 -10.31
CA ARG A 33 3.78 -8.78 -9.97
C ARG A 33 2.53 -9.63 -10.15
N ASP A 34 2.55 -10.53 -11.14
CA ASP A 34 1.41 -11.39 -11.46
C ASP A 34 1.85 -12.62 -12.23
N ILE A 35 1.07 -13.68 -12.14
CA ILE A 35 1.26 -14.93 -12.91
C ILE A 35 -0.11 -15.35 -13.44
N ARG A 36 -0.22 -15.50 -14.76
CA ARG A 36 -1.48 -15.68 -15.48
C ARG A 36 -1.45 -16.93 -16.34
N THR A 37 -2.60 -17.58 -16.45
CA THR A 37 -2.87 -18.68 -17.39
C THR A 37 -4.31 -18.59 -17.88
N GLY A 38 -4.69 -19.40 -18.85
CA GLY A 38 -6.03 -19.41 -19.41
C GLY A 38 -6.39 -18.09 -20.11
N PRO A 39 -7.62 -17.57 -19.93
CA PRO A 39 -8.07 -16.34 -20.58
C PRO A 39 -7.20 -15.10 -20.26
N LEU A 40 -6.49 -15.11 -19.14
CA LEU A 40 -5.62 -14.03 -18.70
C LEU A 40 -4.22 -14.11 -19.28
N ALA A 41 -3.84 -15.22 -19.91
CA ALA A 41 -2.53 -15.41 -20.51
C ALA A 41 -2.34 -14.49 -21.72
N ARG A 42 -1.14 -13.90 -21.83
CA ARG A 42 -0.78 -13.06 -22.96
C ARG A 42 -0.25 -13.89 -24.12
N LEU A 43 -1.11 -14.19 -25.06
CA LEU A 43 -0.75 -14.99 -26.22
C LEU A 43 0.09 -14.21 -27.25
N PRO A 44 0.97 -14.87 -28.03
CA PRO A 44 1.68 -14.24 -29.13
C PRO A 44 0.72 -13.58 -30.12
N LYS A 45 1.05 -12.38 -30.59
CA LYS A 45 0.26 -11.69 -31.64
C LYS A 45 0.44 -12.37 -33.01
N ASP A 46 1.63 -12.91 -33.27
CA ASP A 46 1.96 -13.60 -34.53
C ASP A 46 1.24 -14.96 -34.61
N GLN A 47 0.45 -15.14 -35.68
CA GLN A 47 -0.29 -16.37 -35.92
C GLN A 47 0.62 -17.57 -36.20
N ARG A 48 1.82 -17.37 -36.78
CA ARG A 48 2.79 -18.46 -37.04
C ARG A 48 3.32 -18.98 -35.70
N LEU A 49 3.74 -18.09 -34.82
CA LEU A 49 4.15 -18.45 -33.45
C LEU A 49 3.03 -19.16 -32.69
N ARG A 50 1.77 -18.73 -32.85
CA ARG A 50 0.64 -19.46 -32.24
C ARG A 50 0.52 -20.89 -32.72
N LYS A 51 0.69 -21.12 -34.02
CA LYS A 51 0.66 -22.49 -34.60
C LYS A 51 1.83 -23.32 -34.08
N ASP A 52 3.03 -22.76 -34.05
CA ASP A 52 4.23 -23.48 -33.63
C ASP A 52 4.17 -23.91 -32.15
N VAL A 53 3.60 -23.10 -31.25
CA VAL A 53 3.45 -23.41 -29.83
C VAL A 53 2.15 -24.13 -29.48
N SER A 54 1.19 -24.24 -30.42
CA SER A 54 -0.10 -24.92 -30.20
C SER A 54 -0.01 -26.45 -30.29
N MET A 55 1.16 -27.00 -30.46
CA MET A 55 1.34 -28.47 -30.63
C MET A 55 0.81 -29.24 -29.40
N GLY A 56 0.10 -30.34 -29.66
CA GLY A 56 -0.49 -31.21 -28.63
C GLY A 56 -1.91 -30.80 -28.20
N PRO A 57 -2.58 -31.62 -27.38
CA PRO A 57 -3.96 -31.41 -26.95
C PRO A 57 -4.10 -30.20 -26.01
N GLY A 58 -5.29 -29.61 -26.00
CA GLY A 58 -5.66 -28.49 -25.13
C GLY A 58 -5.55 -27.11 -25.79
N ILE A 59 -6.20 -26.13 -25.17
CA ILE A 59 -6.25 -24.74 -25.65
C ILE A 59 -4.91 -24.05 -25.34
N LEU A 60 -4.34 -23.34 -26.29
CA LEU A 60 -3.05 -22.64 -26.12
C LEU A 60 -3.02 -21.72 -24.90
N ALA A 61 -4.11 -21.02 -24.63
CA ALA A 61 -4.22 -20.13 -23.47
C ALA A 61 -3.99 -20.88 -22.16
N ASP A 62 -4.60 -22.05 -21.99
CA ASP A 62 -4.50 -22.86 -20.77
C ASP A 62 -3.12 -23.50 -20.58
N LYS A 63 -2.36 -23.64 -21.67
CA LYS A 63 -0.96 -24.11 -21.65
C LYS A 63 0.07 -22.98 -21.49
N THR A 64 -0.38 -21.73 -21.58
CA THR A 64 0.51 -20.56 -21.51
C THR A 64 0.58 -20.04 -20.09
N ILE A 65 1.81 -19.85 -19.61
CA ILE A 65 2.15 -19.19 -18.36
C ILE A 65 2.69 -17.81 -18.71
N THR A 66 2.02 -16.76 -18.30
CA THR A 66 2.48 -15.38 -18.44
C THR A 66 2.96 -14.87 -17.09
N ILE A 67 4.25 -14.57 -16.96
CA ILE A 67 4.84 -13.95 -15.80
C ILE A 67 4.92 -12.46 -16.06
N VAL A 68 4.24 -11.66 -15.22
CA VAL A 68 4.28 -10.21 -15.23
C VAL A 68 5.28 -9.76 -14.17
N TYR A 69 6.31 -9.02 -14.56
CA TYR A 69 7.37 -8.62 -13.65
C TYR A 69 7.89 -7.21 -13.97
N GLY A 70 8.40 -6.51 -12.96
CA GLY A 70 8.95 -5.18 -13.10
C GLY A 70 9.41 -4.59 -11.77
N VAL A 71 10.27 -3.58 -11.85
CA VAL A 71 10.77 -2.87 -10.67
C VAL A 71 9.68 -2.03 -10.00
N ASP A 72 8.68 -1.61 -10.76
CA ASP A 72 7.54 -0.83 -10.30
C ASP A 72 6.22 -1.39 -10.86
N LEU A 73 5.09 -0.76 -10.54
CA LEU A 73 3.75 -1.19 -10.96
C LEU A 73 3.35 -0.70 -12.36
N VAL A 74 4.09 0.26 -12.90
CA VAL A 74 3.80 0.93 -14.18
C VAL A 74 4.57 0.26 -15.32
N ASN A 75 5.89 0.06 -15.11
CA ASN A 75 6.81 -0.46 -16.13
C ASN A 75 6.94 -1.97 -16.01
N VAL A 76 5.85 -2.67 -16.32
CA VAL A 76 5.82 -4.13 -16.26
C VAL A 76 6.22 -4.79 -17.57
N ASN A 77 6.97 -5.87 -17.45
CA ASN A 77 7.38 -6.75 -18.53
C ASN A 77 6.60 -8.06 -18.48
N TYR A 78 6.57 -8.75 -19.61
CA TYR A 78 5.84 -10.00 -19.75
C TYR A 78 6.77 -11.08 -20.31
N LEU A 79 6.91 -12.18 -19.58
CA LEU A 79 7.58 -13.38 -20.05
C LEU A 79 6.55 -14.50 -20.19
N ASN A 80 6.53 -15.14 -21.34
CA ASN A 80 5.56 -16.19 -21.63
C ASN A 80 6.27 -17.53 -21.85
N PHE A 81 5.83 -18.56 -21.14
CA PHE A 81 6.20 -19.94 -21.36
C PHE A 81 4.98 -20.72 -21.85
N CYS A 82 5.18 -21.64 -22.77
CA CYS A 82 4.13 -22.55 -23.19
C CYS A 82 4.52 -23.98 -22.76
N SER A 83 3.67 -24.61 -21.97
CA SER A 83 3.84 -26.00 -21.56
C SER A 83 3.22 -26.94 -22.59
N ASN A 84 3.68 -28.19 -22.61
CA ASN A 84 3.06 -29.25 -23.43
C ASN A 84 1.71 -29.71 -22.85
N LYS A 85 1.46 -29.48 -21.55
CA LYS A 85 0.26 -29.94 -20.83
C LYS A 85 -0.36 -28.81 -20.04
N VAL A 86 -1.69 -28.79 -20.00
CA VAL A 86 -2.48 -27.79 -19.24
C VAL A 86 -2.21 -27.91 -17.73
N GLU A 87 -2.16 -29.16 -17.23
CA GLU A 87 -1.95 -29.43 -15.81
C GLU A 87 -0.60 -28.89 -15.32
N VAL A 88 0.44 -28.97 -16.16
CA VAL A 88 1.78 -28.45 -15.85
C VAL A 88 1.75 -26.92 -15.79
N ALA A 89 1.07 -26.26 -16.73
CA ALA A 89 0.92 -24.81 -16.71
C ALA A 89 0.15 -24.33 -15.46
N ALA A 90 -0.95 -25.00 -15.14
CA ALA A 90 -1.75 -24.69 -13.95
C ALA A 90 -0.95 -24.88 -12.66
N ALA A 91 -0.22 -25.99 -12.51
CA ALA A 91 0.64 -26.25 -11.36
C ALA A 91 1.73 -25.18 -11.21
N TRP A 92 2.43 -24.82 -12.29
CA TRP A 92 3.44 -23.76 -12.27
C TRP A 92 2.85 -22.40 -11.84
N CYS A 93 1.67 -22.04 -12.37
CA CYS A 93 1.01 -20.79 -11.99
C CYS A 93 0.65 -20.77 -10.50
N SER A 94 0.06 -21.85 -9.99
CA SER A 94 -0.35 -21.95 -8.59
C SER A 94 0.84 -21.91 -7.64
N GLU A 95 1.81 -22.81 -7.83
CA GLU A 95 2.97 -22.96 -6.97
C GLU A 95 3.85 -21.70 -6.98
N LEU A 96 4.15 -21.16 -8.17
CA LEU A 96 4.99 -19.98 -8.29
C LEU A 96 4.29 -18.74 -7.70
N TRP A 97 2.96 -18.63 -7.82
CA TRP A 97 2.21 -17.54 -7.23
C TRP A 97 2.21 -17.59 -5.69
N GLN A 98 1.98 -18.76 -5.12
CA GLN A 98 2.07 -18.94 -3.67
C GLN A 98 3.48 -18.62 -3.16
N TYR A 99 4.50 -19.10 -3.88
CA TYR A 99 5.90 -18.86 -3.54
C TYR A 99 6.26 -17.36 -3.56
N VAL A 100 5.88 -16.64 -4.61
CA VAL A 100 6.12 -15.19 -4.74
C VAL A 100 5.47 -14.40 -3.60
N ARG A 101 4.27 -14.80 -3.18
CA ARG A 101 3.58 -14.15 -2.05
C ARG A 101 4.29 -14.35 -0.71
N GLN A 102 4.94 -15.49 -0.52
CA GLN A 102 5.65 -15.81 0.73
C GLN A 102 7.05 -15.18 0.78
N ILE A 103 7.76 -15.07 -0.35
CA ILE A 103 9.14 -14.63 -0.36
C ILE A 103 9.29 -13.12 -0.11
N ASN A 104 8.34 -12.30 -0.55
CA ASN A 104 8.43 -10.85 -0.39
C ASN A 104 8.57 -10.41 1.08
N PRO A 105 7.78 -10.93 2.04
CA PRO A 105 7.97 -10.64 3.46
C PRO A 105 9.28 -11.15 4.06
N LEU A 106 9.87 -12.18 3.47
CA LEU A 106 11.10 -12.80 3.98
C LEU A 106 12.38 -12.12 3.47
N SER A 107 12.29 -11.31 2.41
CA SER A 107 13.45 -10.69 1.75
C SER A 107 13.72 -9.25 2.21
N ILE A 108 13.49 -8.94 3.49
CA ILE A 108 13.53 -7.56 4.02
C ILE A 108 14.83 -7.19 4.75
N SER A 109 15.69 -8.16 5.09
CA SER A 109 16.97 -7.84 5.73
C SER A 109 18.07 -7.51 4.71
N ALA A 110 19.03 -6.68 5.13
CA ALA A 110 20.22 -6.39 4.31
C ALA A 110 21.04 -7.67 4.06
N MET A 111 21.06 -8.59 5.00
CA MET A 111 21.74 -9.89 4.87
C MET A 111 21.08 -10.78 3.80
N GLN A 112 19.75 -10.80 3.74
CA GLN A 112 19.04 -11.54 2.68
C GLN A 112 19.30 -10.91 1.30
N ASN A 113 19.37 -9.59 1.21
CA ASN A 113 19.78 -8.93 -0.02
C ASN A 113 21.21 -9.30 -0.44
N LEU A 114 22.14 -9.40 0.52
CA LEU A 114 23.51 -9.82 0.24
C LEU A 114 23.58 -11.28 -0.27
N ARG A 115 22.83 -12.17 0.35
CA ARG A 115 22.66 -13.58 -0.11
C ARG A 115 22.07 -13.63 -1.52
N LYS A 116 21.09 -12.80 -1.80
CA LYS A 116 20.44 -12.70 -3.10
C LYS A 116 21.42 -12.25 -4.19
N VAL A 117 22.23 -11.21 -3.92
CA VAL A 117 23.29 -10.75 -4.83
C VAL A 117 24.32 -11.84 -5.09
N HIS A 118 24.78 -12.52 -4.05
CA HIS A 118 25.69 -13.67 -4.19
C HIS A 118 25.08 -14.78 -5.06
N THR A 119 23.82 -15.15 -4.78
CA THR A 119 23.10 -16.15 -5.57
C THR A 119 23.00 -15.75 -7.05
N GLN A 120 22.69 -14.49 -7.32
CA GLN A 120 22.61 -13.98 -8.71
C GLN A 120 23.95 -14.11 -9.44
N LEU A 121 25.04 -13.77 -8.76
CA LEU A 121 26.39 -13.93 -9.32
C LEU A 121 26.71 -15.42 -9.58
N CYS A 122 26.31 -16.31 -8.68
CA CYS A 122 26.49 -17.75 -8.86
C CYS A 122 25.73 -18.31 -10.08
N LEU A 123 24.57 -17.74 -10.44
CA LEU A 123 23.82 -18.12 -11.65
C LEU A 123 24.58 -17.77 -12.95
N PHE A 124 25.51 -16.81 -12.92
CA PHE A 124 26.37 -16.48 -14.06
C PHE A 124 27.60 -17.38 -14.19
N SER A 125 27.74 -18.39 -13.31
CA SER A 125 28.86 -19.34 -13.37
C SER A 125 28.74 -20.27 -14.57
N ASN A 126 29.88 -20.64 -15.15
CA ASN A 126 29.96 -21.62 -16.21
C ASN A 126 29.81 -23.03 -15.60
N GLU A 127 28.72 -23.72 -15.95
CA GLU A 127 28.38 -25.06 -15.45
C GLU A 127 28.49 -25.24 -13.92
N GLY A 128 28.31 -24.17 -13.14
CA GLY A 128 28.44 -24.22 -11.69
C GLY A 128 29.89 -24.37 -11.17
N LYS A 129 30.90 -24.27 -12.03
CA LYS A 129 32.32 -24.50 -11.66
C LYS A 129 33.09 -23.22 -11.38
N SER A 130 32.88 -22.18 -12.19
CA SER A 130 33.61 -20.93 -12.05
C SER A 130 32.82 -19.74 -12.63
N ILE A 131 33.08 -18.55 -12.11
CA ILE A 131 32.58 -17.27 -12.63
C ILE A 131 33.75 -16.44 -13.18
N GLU A 132 33.56 -15.75 -14.29
CA GLU A 132 34.56 -14.83 -14.81
C GLU A 132 34.64 -13.57 -13.93
N ALA A 133 35.83 -13.19 -13.49
CA ALA A 133 36.06 -12.01 -12.66
C ALA A 133 35.45 -10.74 -13.28
N LYS A 134 35.53 -10.60 -14.61
CA LYS A 134 34.89 -9.48 -15.33
C LYS A 134 33.38 -9.38 -15.15
N LYS A 135 32.68 -10.52 -14.96
CA LYS A 135 31.22 -10.52 -14.70
C LYS A 135 30.92 -9.95 -13.32
N VAL A 136 31.71 -10.32 -12.30
CA VAL A 136 31.60 -9.75 -10.95
C VAL A 136 31.90 -8.27 -10.96
N VAL A 137 33.01 -7.85 -11.59
CA VAL A 137 33.37 -6.43 -11.72
C VAL A 137 32.27 -5.63 -12.43
N LYS A 138 31.73 -6.15 -13.55
CA LYS A 138 30.66 -5.48 -14.29
C LYS A 138 29.35 -5.37 -13.48
N PHE A 139 29.09 -6.31 -12.60
CA PHE A 139 27.90 -6.31 -11.77
C PHE A 139 27.87 -5.13 -10.79
N PHE A 140 29.01 -4.82 -10.15
CA PHE A 140 29.12 -3.74 -9.16
C PHE A 140 29.55 -2.39 -9.73
N ALA A 141 30.21 -2.35 -10.88
CA ALA A 141 30.81 -1.15 -11.44
C ALA A 141 29.95 -0.53 -12.55
N GLN A 142 29.52 0.69 -12.37
CA GLN A 142 28.80 1.46 -13.40
C GLN A 142 29.74 2.21 -14.35
N ASN A 143 30.89 2.64 -13.86
CA ASN A 143 31.88 3.43 -14.61
C ASN A 143 33.29 2.83 -14.51
N ARG A 144 34.29 3.54 -15.08
CA ARG A 144 35.68 3.07 -15.11
C ARG A 144 36.37 3.10 -13.75
N ASP A 145 36.04 4.08 -12.93
CA ASP A 145 36.66 4.23 -11.60
C ASP A 145 36.11 3.21 -10.62
N ASP A 146 34.81 2.92 -10.68
CA ASP A 146 34.21 1.82 -9.92
C ASP A 146 34.88 0.47 -10.24
N ARG A 147 35.22 0.23 -11.53
CA ARG A 147 35.89 -1.02 -11.92
C ARG A 147 37.24 -1.21 -11.22
N LYS A 148 38.00 -0.13 -11.01
CA LYS A 148 39.25 -0.19 -10.27
C LYS A 148 39.01 -0.48 -8.79
N VAL A 149 38.00 0.16 -8.19
CA VAL A 149 37.62 -0.06 -6.78
C VAL A 149 37.19 -1.51 -6.57
N VAL A 150 36.32 -2.04 -7.40
CA VAL A 150 35.84 -3.43 -7.32
C VAL A 150 36.99 -4.41 -7.55
N GLY A 151 37.87 -4.16 -8.54
CA GLY A 151 39.04 -4.99 -8.81
C GLY A 151 39.98 -5.05 -7.61
N ASN A 152 40.27 -3.90 -7.00
CA ASN A 152 41.14 -3.82 -5.80
C ASN A 152 40.50 -4.54 -4.61
N ALA A 153 39.16 -4.45 -4.44
CA ALA A 153 38.44 -5.16 -3.39
C ALA A 153 38.50 -6.69 -3.59
N LEU A 154 38.41 -7.19 -4.83
CA LEU A 154 38.58 -8.61 -5.13
C LEU A 154 39.97 -9.08 -4.74
N VAL A 155 41.03 -8.37 -5.15
CA VAL A 155 42.42 -8.70 -4.80
C VAL A 155 42.62 -8.70 -3.28
N ALA A 156 42.17 -7.67 -2.59
CA ALA A 156 42.29 -7.55 -1.14
C ALA A 156 41.55 -8.65 -0.37
N SER A 157 40.54 -9.27 -1.00
CA SER A 157 39.78 -10.40 -0.47
C SER A 157 40.33 -11.77 -0.92
N GLY A 158 41.51 -11.79 -1.57
CA GLY A 158 42.13 -13.02 -2.05
C GLY A 158 41.48 -13.65 -3.29
N LEU A 159 40.63 -12.88 -4.00
CA LEU A 159 39.92 -13.33 -5.19
C LEU A 159 40.60 -12.79 -6.48
N PRO A 160 40.58 -13.57 -7.57
CA PRO A 160 41.05 -13.10 -8.88
C PRO A 160 40.29 -11.88 -9.38
N SER A 161 40.97 -10.91 -10.01
CA SER A 161 40.37 -9.65 -10.49
C SER A 161 40.58 -9.36 -11.96
N GLU A 162 41.50 -10.04 -12.61
CA GLU A 162 41.84 -9.78 -13.99
C GLU A 162 40.75 -10.22 -14.96
N LYS A 163 40.64 -9.52 -16.09
CA LYS A 163 39.58 -9.69 -17.09
C LYS A 163 39.38 -11.14 -17.57
N ASN A 164 40.49 -11.87 -17.68
CA ASN A 164 40.48 -13.24 -18.20
C ASN A 164 40.55 -14.30 -17.11
N GLU A 165 40.62 -13.90 -15.83
CA GLU A 165 40.65 -14.80 -14.71
C GLU A 165 39.26 -15.33 -14.36
N LYS A 166 39.25 -16.51 -13.79
CA LYS A 166 38.03 -17.19 -13.31
C LYS A 166 38.13 -17.42 -11.80
N ILE A 167 37.08 -17.04 -11.10
CA ILE A 167 36.90 -17.31 -9.69
C ILE A 167 36.23 -18.69 -9.56
N SER A 168 36.90 -19.63 -8.90
CA SER A 168 36.32 -20.96 -8.62
C SER A 168 35.12 -20.82 -7.67
N MET A 169 34.02 -21.52 -7.95
CA MET A 169 32.84 -21.52 -7.06
C MET A 169 33.15 -22.12 -5.68
N ALA A 170 34.15 -23.00 -5.57
CA ALA A 170 34.62 -23.49 -4.27
C ALA A 170 35.29 -22.41 -3.40
N LYS A 171 35.78 -21.32 -4.02
CA LYS A 171 36.38 -20.13 -3.37
C LYS A 171 35.44 -18.93 -3.40
N PHE A 172 34.23 -19.04 -3.92
CA PHE A 172 33.25 -17.98 -3.99
C PHE A 172 32.04 -18.37 -3.12
N THR A 173 32.31 -18.75 -1.87
CA THR A 173 31.28 -19.04 -0.87
C THR A 173 30.60 -17.75 -0.43
N LEU A 174 29.51 -17.85 0.29
CA LEU A 174 28.83 -16.67 0.84
C LEU A 174 29.75 -15.91 1.81
N GLU A 175 30.53 -16.63 2.62
CA GLU A 175 31.48 -16.05 3.58
C GLU A 175 32.58 -15.26 2.87
N GLU A 176 33.20 -15.83 1.84
CA GLU A 176 34.20 -15.11 1.04
C GLU A 176 33.61 -13.91 0.30
N PHE A 177 32.38 -14.05 -0.17
CA PHE A 177 31.65 -12.92 -0.77
C PHE A 177 31.35 -11.83 0.24
N GLN A 178 31.04 -12.16 1.49
CA GLN A 178 30.87 -11.19 2.57
C GLN A 178 32.15 -10.41 2.86
N VAL A 179 33.31 -11.09 2.89
CA VAL A 179 34.63 -10.45 3.05
C VAL A 179 34.89 -9.48 1.89
N PHE A 180 34.64 -9.91 0.65
CA PHE A 180 34.74 -9.03 -0.53
C PHE A 180 33.82 -7.82 -0.42
N TYR A 181 32.55 -8.03 -0.08
CA TYR A 181 31.55 -6.96 0.01
C TYR A 181 31.91 -5.95 1.11
N LYS A 182 32.35 -6.41 2.26
CA LYS A 182 32.90 -5.58 3.33
C LYS A 182 34.08 -4.74 2.86
N THR A 183 35.03 -5.37 2.15
CA THR A 183 36.20 -4.68 1.60
C THR A 183 35.82 -3.60 0.59
N LEU A 184 34.77 -3.86 -0.22
CA LEU A 184 34.21 -2.91 -1.16
C LEU A 184 33.56 -1.70 -0.47
N LEU A 185 32.91 -1.91 0.69
CA LEU A 185 32.20 -0.87 1.45
C LEU A 185 33.11 -0.05 2.39
N LYS A 186 34.38 -0.40 2.58
CA LYS A 186 35.30 0.26 3.55
C LYS A 186 35.34 1.80 3.51
N ARG A 187 34.84 2.43 2.48
CA ARG A 187 34.71 3.89 2.39
C ARG A 187 33.46 4.47 3.08
N GLN A 188 32.50 3.63 3.51
CA GLN A 188 31.22 4.04 4.10
C GLN A 188 31.11 3.70 5.60
N ASP A 189 32.18 3.16 6.20
CA ASP A 189 32.15 2.66 7.60
C ASP A 189 32.04 3.77 8.68
N SER A 190 32.11 5.06 8.31
CA SER A 190 32.12 6.15 9.31
C SER A 190 30.86 6.21 10.17
N ASP A 191 29.68 5.93 9.61
CA ASP A 191 28.43 6.09 10.34
C ASP A 191 28.18 4.93 11.32
N VAL A 192 28.47 3.69 10.90
CA VAL A 192 28.35 2.52 11.78
C VAL A 192 29.39 2.56 12.90
N ALA A 193 30.64 2.94 12.57
CA ALA A 193 31.70 3.14 13.54
C ALA A 193 31.36 4.22 14.57
N GLY A 194 30.79 5.35 14.14
CA GLY A 194 30.37 6.43 15.02
C GLY A 194 29.24 6.02 15.98
N VAL A 195 28.28 5.21 15.52
CA VAL A 195 27.25 4.63 16.41
C VAL A 195 27.89 3.65 17.39
N PHE A 196 28.78 2.78 16.91
CA PHE A 196 29.48 1.80 17.75
C PHE A 196 30.30 2.51 18.84
N GLU A 197 31.13 3.51 18.50
CA GLU A 197 31.97 4.27 19.43
C GLU A 197 31.15 4.97 20.52
N LYS A 198 29.96 5.45 20.19
CA LYS A 198 29.05 6.09 21.18
C LYS A 198 28.70 5.18 22.36
N PHE A 199 28.60 3.86 22.12
CA PHE A 199 28.27 2.87 23.14
C PHE A 199 29.50 2.16 23.72
N CYS A 200 30.63 2.24 23.04
CA CYS A 200 31.91 1.67 23.49
C CYS A 200 32.60 2.65 24.47
N THR A 201 32.11 2.69 25.72
CA THR A 201 32.46 3.78 26.68
C THR A 201 33.70 3.50 27.54
N GLY A 202 34.37 2.36 27.34
CA GLY A 202 35.50 1.96 28.15
C GLY A 202 36.79 2.79 27.93
N TRP A 203 37.78 2.19 27.30
CA TRP A 203 39.09 2.83 27.09
C TRP A 203 39.20 3.47 25.71
N PRO A 204 39.90 4.59 25.57
CA PRO A 204 40.21 5.15 24.24
C PRO A 204 40.92 4.10 23.35
N GLY A 205 40.34 3.89 22.13
CA GLY A 205 40.89 2.90 21.19
C GLY A 205 40.43 1.46 21.39
N ARG A 206 39.46 1.21 22.27
CA ARG A 206 38.82 -0.09 22.40
C ARG A 206 38.04 -0.44 21.12
N THR A 207 38.25 -1.64 20.62
CA THR A 207 37.71 -2.12 19.35
C THR A 207 36.53 -3.09 19.51
N TRP A 208 36.01 -3.25 20.72
CA TRP A 208 34.89 -4.12 21.05
C TRP A 208 33.91 -3.46 22.01
N MET A 209 32.67 -3.90 21.94
CA MET A 209 31.57 -3.55 22.84
C MET A 209 31.32 -4.71 23.80
N GLU A 210 31.14 -4.44 25.08
CA GLU A 210 30.80 -5.44 26.08
C GLU A 210 29.30 -5.78 26.05
N LYS A 211 28.97 -6.93 26.64
CA LYS A 211 27.58 -7.41 26.78
C LYS A 211 26.64 -6.34 27.36
N LYS A 212 27.05 -5.60 28.40
CA LYS A 212 26.24 -4.55 29.03
C LYS A 212 26.06 -3.29 28.15
N GLU A 213 27.09 -2.95 27.41
CA GLU A 213 27.04 -1.80 26.47
C GLU A 213 26.15 -2.10 25.26
N PHE A 214 26.25 -3.32 24.71
CA PHE A 214 25.35 -3.77 23.66
C PHE A 214 23.91 -3.87 24.17
N LEU A 215 23.68 -4.31 25.41
CA LEU A 215 22.37 -4.26 26.05
C LEU A 215 21.82 -2.84 26.15
N THR A 216 22.68 -1.88 26.50
CA THR A 216 22.31 -0.46 26.55
C THR A 216 21.90 0.05 25.16
N PHE A 217 22.67 -0.31 24.12
CA PHE A 217 22.31 0.00 22.74
C PHE A 217 20.93 -0.58 22.35
N LEU A 218 20.67 -1.86 22.61
CA LEU A 218 19.42 -2.54 22.30
C LEU A 218 18.21 -1.87 22.96
N ASN A 219 18.37 -1.42 24.21
CA ASN A 219 17.28 -0.89 25.01
C ASN A 219 17.09 0.63 24.90
N SER A 220 18.07 1.37 24.37
CA SER A 220 17.99 2.82 24.20
C SER A 220 17.83 3.25 22.75
N SER A 221 18.79 2.92 21.87
CA SER A 221 18.79 3.40 20.47
C SER A 221 18.00 2.51 19.53
N GLN A 222 17.95 1.19 19.76
CA GLN A 222 17.21 0.26 18.91
C GLN A 222 15.74 0.11 19.30
N ARG A 223 15.41 0.39 20.55
CA ARG A 223 14.05 0.30 21.03
C ARG A 223 13.29 1.58 20.73
N ASP A 224 12.12 1.49 20.14
CA ASP A 224 11.17 2.61 20.07
C ASP A 224 10.66 2.91 21.50
N PRO A 225 10.87 4.13 22.04
CA PRO A 225 10.46 4.48 23.40
C PRO A 225 8.94 4.47 23.62
N ARG A 226 8.14 4.47 22.54
CA ARG A 226 6.68 4.39 22.60
C ARG A 226 6.14 2.98 22.83
N LEU A 227 6.98 1.94 22.70
CA LEU A 227 6.54 0.56 22.87
C LEU A 227 6.18 0.27 24.33
N ASN A 228 5.02 -0.34 24.54
CA ASN A 228 4.58 -0.81 25.84
C ASN A 228 5.53 -1.89 26.38
N GLU A 229 5.96 -1.77 27.64
CA GLU A 229 6.97 -2.63 28.25
C GLU A 229 6.46 -4.04 28.59
N ILE A 230 5.14 -4.19 28.77
CA ILE A 230 4.53 -5.50 29.05
C ILE A 230 4.46 -6.34 27.76
N LEU A 231 4.00 -5.72 26.67
CA LEU A 231 3.85 -6.40 25.38
C LEU A 231 5.19 -6.55 24.65
N HIS A 232 6.12 -5.64 24.90
CA HIS A 232 7.44 -5.56 24.28
C HIS A 232 8.50 -5.32 25.35
N PRO A 233 8.87 -6.35 26.13
CA PRO A 233 9.82 -6.20 27.23
C PRO A 233 11.21 -5.77 26.73
N TYR A 234 11.96 -5.13 27.59
CA TYR A 234 13.38 -4.81 27.35
C TYR A 234 14.18 -6.08 27.05
N ALA A 235 15.23 -5.94 26.26
CA ALA A 235 16.21 -7.00 26.08
C ALA A 235 16.91 -7.30 27.42
N THR A 236 17.24 -8.57 27.66
CA THR A 236 17.96 -9.03 28.84
C THR A 236 19.45 -9.23 28.55
N GLU A 237 20.27 -9.43 29.59
CA GLU A 237 21.69 -9.73 29.41
C GLU A 237 21.90 -11.06 28.67
N GLU A 238 21.03 -12.06 28.89
CA GLU A 238 21.08 -13.35 28.20
C GLU A 238 20.81 -13.17 26.71
N LYS A 239 19.83 -12.33 26.33
CA LYS A 239 19.55 -12.00 24.94
C LYS A 239 20.71 -11.26 24.27
N SER A 240 21.32 -10.31 24.99
CA SER A 240 22.51 -9.59 24.52
C SER A 240 23.68 -10.57 24.28
N ALA A 241 23.98 -11.44 25.24
CA ALA A 241 25.01 -12.45 25.07
C ALA A 241 24.75 -13.43 23.94
N ALA A 242 23.49 -13.88 23.78
CA ALA A 242 23.11 -14.78 22.70
C ALA A 242 23.29 -14.14 21.31
N LEU A 243 22.95 -12.86 21.16
CA LEU A 243 23.15 -12.11 19.91
C LEU A 243 24.64 -11.91 19.63
N ILE A 244 25.46 -11.57 20.64
CA ILE A 244 26.92 -11.46 20.48
C ILE A 244 27.50 -12.79 20.00
N ASN A 245 27.19 -13.90 20.64
CA ASN A 245 27.67 -15.22 20.24
C ASN A 245 27.22 -15.61 18.82
N LYS A 246 26.06 -15.15 18.39
CA LYS A 246 25.55 -15.41 17.05
C LYS A 246 26.32 -14.64 15.97
N TYR A 247 26.65 -13.37 16.21
CA TYR A 247 27.28 -12.48 15.22
C TYR A 247 28.79 -12.34 15.39
N GLU A 248 29.34 -12.79 16.50
CA GLU A 248 30.77 -12.87 16.82
C GLU A 248 31.10 -14.21 17.49
N PRO A 249 30.96 -15.33 16.76
CA PRO A 249 31.15 -16.67 17.34
C PRO A 249 32.61 -16.94 17.73
N ASP A 250 33.58 -16.35 17.05
CA ASP A 250 35.01 -16.50 17.38
C ASP A 250 35.46 -15.39 18.31
N GLN A 251 35.39 -15.68 19.61
CA GLN A 251 35.84 -14.78 20.67
C GLN A 251 37.37 -14.76 20.88
N THR A 252 38.13 -15.52 20.08
CA THR A 252 39.62 -15.57 20.19
C THR A 252 40.30 -14.54 19.29
N LYS A 253 39.56 -13.80 18.48
CA LYS A 253 40.08 -12.78 17.56
C LYS A 253 40.93 -11.73 18.29
N PRO A 254 42.07 -11.32 17.72
CA PRO A 254 42.96 -10.33 18.35
C PRO A 254 42.29 -9.00 18.68
N GLU A 255 41.36 -8.56 17.83
CA GLU A 255 40.59 -7.32 18.05
C GLU A 255 39.66 -7.34 19.27
N LEU A 256 39.33 -8.53 19.78
CA LEU A 256 38.50 -8.73 20.99
C LEU A 256 39.34 -8.89 22.25
N GLN A 257 40.68 -8.96 22.11
CA GLN A 257 41.62 -9.20 23.21
C GLN A 257 42.53 -7.99 23.39
N ASN A 258 42.59 -7.47 24.59
CA ASN A 258 43.58 -6.46 24.94
C ASN A 258 44.42 -6.97 26.13
N ALA A 259 45.73 -7.05 25.92
CA ALA A 259 46.69 -7.56 26.93
C ALA A 259 46.80 -6.66 28.18
N ALA A 260 46.29 -5.45 28.17
CA ALA A 260 46.41 -4.47 29.25
C ALA A 260 45.20 -4.43 30.20
N GLU A 261 44.09 -5.13 29.90
CA GLU A 261 42.95 -5.20 30.81
C GLU A 261 42.90 -6.52 31.60
N PRO A 262 42.75 -6.47 32.95
CA PRO A 262 42.37 -7.67 33.67
C PRO A 262 41.00 -8.12 33.18
N SER A 263 40.94 -9.32 32.62
CA SER A 263 39.69 -9.92 32.15
C SER A 263 38.73 -10.13 33.31
N ALA A 264 37.83 -9.19 33.54
CA ALA A 264 36.66 -9.48 34.35
C ALA A 264 35.83 -10.50 33.55
N GLU A 265 35.60 -11.69 34.12
CA GLU A 265 34.77 -12.76 33.52
C GLU A 265 33.39 -12.22 33.08
N ASP A 266 32.88 -11.17 33.73
CA ASP A 266 31.63 -10.51 33.45
C ASP A 266 31.59 -9.67 32.13
N SER A 267 32.75 -9.38 31.52
CA SER A 267 32.80 -8.61 30.26
C SER A 267 32.54 -9.44 28.99
N TRP A 268 32.56 -10.76 29.11
CA TRP A 268 32.33 -11.66 27.98
C TRP A 268 30.85 -12.04 27.78
N PRO A 269 30.37 -12.33 26.58
CA PRO A 269 31.10 -12.23 25.30
C PRO A 269 31.24 -10.78 24.80
N ARG A 270 32.17 -10.53 23.89
CA ARG A 270 32.52 -9.23 23.30
C ARG A 270 32.11 -9.16 21.84
N LEU A 271 31.72 -7.98 21.37
CA LEU A 271 31.25 -7.72 20.00
C LEU A 271 32.19 -6.73 19.32
N SER A 272 32.80 -7.10 18.20
CA SER A 272 33.58 -6.19 17.34
C SER A 272 32.67 -5.26 16.51
N VAL A 273 33.24 -4.23 15.88
CA VAL A 273 32.54 -3.39 14.88
C VAL A 273 31.96 -4.27 13.77
N ASP A 274 32.67 -5.31 13.37
CA ASP A 274 32.22 -6.25 12.34
C ASP A 274 31.01 -7.06 12.80
N GLY A 275 31.06 -7.64 13.99
CA GLY A 275 29.94 -8.36 14.59
C GLY A 275 28.72 -7.45 14.76
N PHE A 276 28.94 -6.21 15.18
CA PHE A 276 27.90 -5.20 15.28
C PHE A 276 27.26 -4.88 13.91
N MET A 277 28.05 -4.71 12.87
CA MET A 277 27.56 -4.51 11.50
C MET A 277 26.72 -5.71 11.03
N TRP A 278 27.17 -6.95 11.28
CA TRP A 278 26.41 -8.15 10.91
C TRP A 278 25.09 -8.23 11.67
N TYR A 279 25.05 -7.86 12.95
CA TYR A 279 23.81 -7.73 13.69
C TYR A 279 22.87 -6.71 13.05
N LEU A 280 23.36 -5.50 12.73
CA LEU A 280 22.54 -4.45 12.11
C LEU A 280 21.94 -4.88 10.76
N MET A 281 22.64 -5.70 10.00
CA MET A 281 22.18 -6.21 8.70
C MET A 281 21.26 -7.43 8.79
N SER A 282 21.13 -8.03 9.97
CA SER A 282 20.50 -9.34 10.16
C SER A 282 18.98 -9.29 10.28
N GLU A 283 18.38 -10.49 10.30
CA GLU A 283 16.95 -10.66 10.57
C GLU A 283 16.59 -10.37 12.05
N ASP A 284 17.54 -10.34 12.97
CA ASP A 284 17.31 -9.98 14.38
C ASP A 284 17.15 -8.45 14.57
N ASN A 285 17.46 -7.67 13.54
CA ASN A 285 17.39 -6.21 13.53
C ASN A 285 16.45 -5.68 12.42
N LEU A 286 15.32 -6.30 12.23
CA LEU A 286 14.34 -5.84 11.25
C LEU A 286 13.51 -4.68 11.78
N VAL A 287 13.17 -3.71 10.91
CA VAL A 287 12.25 -2.61 11.21
C VAL A 287 10.84 -3.14 11.50
N ILE A 288 10.45 -4.20 10.82
CA ILE A 288 9.16 -4.89 10.99
C ILE A 288 9.43 -6.39 11.08
N SER A 289 8.89 -7.07 12.11
CA SER A 289 9.02 -8.52 12.17
C SER A 289 8.22 -9.19 11.06
N PRO A 290 8.74 -10.24 10.40
CA PRO A 290 8.01 -10.99 9.35
C PRO A 290 6.67 -11.51 9.84
N GLU A 291 6.57 -11.92 11.08
CA GLU A 291 5.34 -12.40 11.71
C GLU A 291 4.25 -11.34 11.75
N ARG A 292 4.62 -10.06 11.95
CA ARG A 292 3.68 -8.94 11.92
C ARG A 292 3.21 -8.60 10.50
N LEU A 293 4.07 -8.80 9.49
CA LEU A 293 3.67 -8.62 8.09
C LEU A 293 2.65 -9.66 7.63
N LEU A 294 2.66 -10.85 8.24
CA LEU A 294 1.73 -11.94 7.94
C LEU A 294 0.48 -11.91 8.81
N LYS A 295 0.49 -11.13 9.91
CA LYS A 295 -0.64 -11.05 10.83
C LYS A 295 -1.71 -10.13 10.28
N THR A 296 -2.93 -10.63 10.17
CA THR A 296 -4.14 -9.86 9.90
C THR A 296 -4.67 -9.25 11.19
N ASP A 297 -5.18 -8.02 11.10
CA ASP A 297 -5.94 -7.43 12.21
C ASP A 297 -7.26 -8.20 12.43
N ASN A 298 -7.87 -8.01 13.59
CA ASN A 298 -9.22 -8.51 13.80
C ASN A 298 -10.19 -7.77 12.85
N MET A 299 -10.85 -8.50 11.96
CA MET A 299 -11.72 -7.96 10.92
C MET A 299 -13.23 -8.07 11.26
N GLU A 300 -13.55 -8.31 12.54
CA GLU A 300 -14.93 -8.46 13.02
C GLU A 300 -15.56 -7.14 13.51
N PHE A 301 -14.79 -6.05 13.61
CA PHE A 301 -15.33 -4.73 13.96
C PHE A 301 -16.08 -4.11 12.77
N PRO A 302 -16.98 -3.15 13.00
CA PRO A 302 -17.64 -2.41 11.92
C PRO A 302 -16.66 -1.78 10.94
N LEU A 303 -17.02 -1.73 9.66
CA LEU A 303 -16.14 -1.23 8.58
C LEU A 303 -15.52 0.16 8.87
N SER A 304 -16.25 1.01 9.61
CA SER A 304 -15.79 2.34 10.04
C SER A 304 -14.61 2.34 11.02
N HIS A 305 -14.22 1.20 11.59
CA HIS A 305 -13.08 1.08 12.50
C HIS A 305 -11.74 0.90 11.79
N TYR A 306 -11.71 0.80 10.46
CA TYR A 306 -10.51 0.48 9.70
C TYR A 306 -10.10 1.63 8.79
N TYR A 307 -8.80 1.83 8.66
CA TYR A 307 -8.22 2.60 7.57
C TYR A 307 -8.14 1.71 6.32
N ILE A 308 -8.71 2.20 5.22
CA ILE A 308 -8.77 1.46 3.96
C ILE A 308 -7.63 1.95 3.06
N LYS A 309 -6.77 1.04 2.62
CA LYS A 309 -5.73 1.34 1.64
C LYS A 309 -6.39 1.73 0.32
N SER A 310 -6.23 3.00 -0.07
CA SER A 310 -6.92 3.62 -1.20
C SER A 310 -5.95 4.09 -2.29
N SER A 311 -6.45 4.18 -3.52
CA SER A 311 -5.74 4.70 -4.67
C SER A 311 -6.57 5.80 -5.32
N HIS A 312 -5.95 6.96 -5.57
CA HIS A 312 -6.52 8.09 -6.30
C HIS A 312 -6.20 7.99 -7.78
N ASN A 313 -7.14 8.30 -8.66
CA ASN A 313 -6.99 8.25 -10.12
C ASN A 313 -6.28 6.98 -10.59
N THR A 314 -6.80 5.84 -10.19
CA THR A 314 -6.15 4.51 -10.27
C THR A 314 -5.69 4.13 -11.68
N TYR A 315 -6.32 4.66 -12.71
CA TYR A 315 -6.00 4.43 -14.12
C TYR A 315 -4.68 5.06 -14.58
N LEU A 316 -4.14 6.08 -13.87
CA LEU A 316 -2.98 6.84 -14.29
C LEU A 316 -1.66 6.09 -14.08
N THR A 317 -0.78 6.19 -15.07
CA THR A 317 0.58 5.65 -15.01
C THR A 317 1.65 6.71 -14.76
N GLY A 318 1.26 7.98 -14.55
CA GLY A 318 2.19 9.09 -14.38
C GLY A 318 1.46 10.41 -14.11
N HIS A 319 1.82 11.46 -14.85
CA HIS A 319 1.35 12.81 -14.62
C HIS A 319 -0.17 12.95 -14.80
N GLN A 320 -0.82 13.71 -13.91
CA GLN A 320 -2.27 13.91 -13.85
C GLN A 320 -2.88 14.49 -15.15
N LEU A 321 -2.17 15.41 -15.82
CA LEU A 321 -2.68 16.13 -16.99
C LEU A 321 -2.22 15.53 -18.33
N THR A 322 -1.02 14.93 -18.37
CA THR A 322 -0.37 14.44 -19.59
C THR A 322 0.04 12.97 -19.50
N GLY A 323 -0.31 12.30 -18.41
CA GLY A 323 -0.03 10.88 -18.19
C GLY A 323 -0.83 9.98 -19.13
N LYS A 324 -0.52 8.70 -19.09
CA LYS A 324 -1.28 7.67 -19.79
C LYS A 324 -2.16 6.93 -18.80
N ALA A 325 -3.37 6.60 -19.23
CA ALA A 325 -4.24 5.67 -18.52
C ALA A 325 -3.99 4.23 -19.00
N SER A 326 -4.11 3.25 -18.09
CA SER A 326 -3.92 1.84 -18.38
C SER A 326 -4.87 0.96 -17.56
N VAL A 327 -5.52 0.00 -18.23
CA VAL A 327 -6.32 -1.04 -17.57
C VAL A 327 -5.43 -1.91 -16.66
N GLU A 328 -4.16 -2.10 -17.04
CA GLU A 328 -3.20 -2.88 -16.25
C GLU A 328 -2.94 -2.25 -14.86
N MET A 329 -3.03 -0.93 -14.72
CA MET A 329 -2.86 -0.27 -13.42
C MET A 329 -3.89 -0.74 -12.38
N TYR A 330 -5.15 -0.93 -12.77
CA TYR A 330 -6.17 -1.48 -11.88
C TYR A 330 -5.79 -2.87 -11.37
N ARG A 331 -5.28 -3.75 -12.26
CA ARG A 331 -4.79 -5.08 -11.87
C ARG A 331 -3.63 -4.96 -10.87
N GLN A 332 -2.63 -4.16 -11.21
CA GLN A 332 -1.44 -4.01 -10.38
C GLN A 332 -1.76 -3.41 -9.01
N VAL A 333 -2.59 -2.39 -8.95
CA VAL A 333 -3.00 -1.75 -7.70
C VAL A 333 -3.78 -2.73 -6.80
N LEU A 334 -4.73 -3.48 -7.36
CA LEU A 334 -5.49 -4.48 -6.61
C LEU A 334 -4.61 -5.61 -6.09
N LEU A 335 -3.64 -6.08 -6.88
CA LEU A 335 -2.70 -7.13 -6.46
C LEU A 335 -1.76 -6.69 -5.34
N THR A 336 -1.56 -5.39 -5.11
CA THR A 336 -0.85 -4.88 -3.91
C THR A 336 -1.67 -4.94 -2.62
N GLY A 337 -2.93 -5.34 -2.69
CA GLY A 337 -3.85 -5.36 -1.56
C GLY A 337 -4.60 -4.04 -1.34
N CYS A 338 -4.63 -3.13 -2.31
CA CYS A 338 -5.47 -1.94 -2.29
C CYS A 338 -6.95 -2.34 -2.27
N ARG A 339 -7.75 -1.69 -1.41
CA ARG A 339 -9.18 -2.03 -1.20
C ARG A 339 -10.14 -0.88 -1.49
N CYS A 340 -9.64 0.24 -2.00
CA CYS A 340 -10.47 1.32 -2.54
C CYS A 340 -9.79 1.89 -3.79
N ILE A 341 -10.46 1.86 -4.92
CA ILE A 341 -9.96 2.31 -6.23
C ILE A 341 -10.96 3.26 -6.88
N GLU A 342 -10.46 4.16 -7.71
CA GLU A 342 -11.23 5.22 -8.31
C GLU A 342 -11.44 5.03 -9.81
N LEU A 343 -12.65 5.41 -10.29
CA LEU A 343 -13.07 5.28 -11.67
C LEU A 343 -13.83 6.56 -12.09
N ASP A 344 -13.23 7.37 -12.98
CA ASP A 344 -13.83 8.61 -13.50
C ASP A 344 -14.51 8.33 -14.83
N PHE A 345 -15.82 8.20 -14.79
CA PHE A 345 -16.63 7.82 -15.94
C PHE A 345 -17.06 9.03 -16.77
N TRP A 346 -16.86 8.93 -18.07
CA TRP A 346 -17.21 9.93 -19.07
C TRP A 346 -18.07 9.33 -20.19
N ASN A 347 -18.91 10.19 -20.81
CA ASN A 347 -19.75 9.78 -21.94
C ASN A 347 -18.92 9.37 -23.15
N GLY A 348 -19.18 8.19 -23.70
CA GLY A 348 -18.70 7.80 -25.02
C GLY A 348 -19.37 8.61 -26.13
N GLU A 349 -18.73 8.64 -27.29
CA GLU A 349 -19.17 9.43 -28.44
C GLU A 349 -20.34 8.79 -29.17
N GLY A 350 -21.26 9.63 -29.66
CA GLY A 350 -22.44 9.21 -30.43
C GLY A 350 -23.60 8.66 -29.61
N ALA A 351 -24.75 8.44 -30.24
CA ALA A 351 -25.99 8.04 -29.57
C ALA A 351 -25.93 6.67 -28.87
N ASN A 352 -25.04 5.79 -29.32
CA ASN A 352 -24.80 4.45 -28.77
C ASN A 352 -23.41 4.29 -28.17
N GLY A 353 -22.69 5.39 -27.94
CA GLY A 353 -21.33 5.36 -27.36
C GLY A 353 -21.30 4.60 -26.04
N ASP A 354 -20.18 3.93 -25.77
CA ASP A 354 -19.95 3.26 -24.50
C ASP A 354 -19.16 4.16 -23.54
N PRO A 355 -19.46 4.15 -22.22
CA PRO A 355 -18.74 4.96 -21.26
C PRO A 355 -17.26 4.60 -21.25
N TYR A 356 -16.42 5.60 -20.98
CA TYR A 356 -14.99 5.41 -20.84
C TYR A 356 -14.48 6.02 -19.52
N ILE A 357 -13.27 5.65 -19.14
CA ILE A 357 -12.55 6.17 -17.99
C ILE A 357 -11.38 7.01 -18.49
N SER A 358 -11.26 8.22 -17.96
CA SER A 358 -10.15 9.14 -18.21
C SER A 358 -10.16 10.26 -17.19
N HIS A 359 -9.05 10.98 -17.05
CA HIS A 359 -9.02 12.24 -16.30
C HIS A 359 -9.58 13.36 -17.19
N GLY A 360 -10.76 13.83 -16.88
CA GLY A 360 -11.52 14.77 -17.71
C GLY A 360 -10.76 16.05 -18.05
N TYR A 361 -11.06 16.62 -19.23
CA TYR A 361 -10.46 17.85 -19.76
C TYR A 361 -8.92 17.86 -19.84
N THR A 362 -8.30 16.69 -19.87
CA THR A 362 -6.83 16.50 -19.94
C THR A 362 -6.41 15.77 -21.23
N MET A 363 -5.11 15.58 -21.40
CA MET A 363 -4.54 14.82 -22.52
C MET A 363 -4.45 13.31 -22.23
N VAL A 364 -5.02 12.83 -21.14
CA VAL A 364 -5.01 11.42 -20.76
C VAL A 364 -5.88 10.61 -21.73
N ASN A 365 -5.37 9.47 -22.19
CA ASN A 365 -6.12 8.60 -23.11
C ASN A 365 -7.34 7.95 -22.44
N LYS A 366 -8.35 7.67 -23.27
CA LYS A 366 -9.61 7.03 -22.85
C LYS A 366 -9.44 5.52 -22.71
N LEU A 367 -9.98 4.93 -21.66
CA LEU A 367 -10.08 3.48 -21.47
C LEU A 367 -11.55 3.05 -21.55
N PRO A 368 -11.92 2.01 -22.31
CA PRO A 368 -13.28 1.48 -22.26
C PRO A 368 -13.67 1.06 -20.84
N ALA A 369 -14.76 1.58 -20.31
CA ALA A 369 -15.23 1.28 -18.96
C ALA A 369 -15.44 -0.23 -18.75
N ARG A 370 -15.93 -0.92 -19.78
CA ARG A 370 -16.13 -2.36 -19.76
C ARG A 370 -14.84 -3.13 -19.48
N ASP A 371 -13.73 -2.77 -20.15
CA ASP A 371 -12.44 -3.43 -20.00
C ASP A 371 -11.88 -3.24 -18.57
N VAL A 372 -12.09 -2.05 -17.99
CA VAL A 372 -11.68 -1.75 -16.61
C VAL A 372 -12.51 -2.56 -15.61
N ILE A 373 -13.84 -2.57 -15.74
CA ILE A 373 -14.74 -3.32 -14.85
C ILE A 373 -14.42 -4.82 -14.91
N GLN A 374 -14.18 -5.36 -16.11
CA GLN A 374 -13.74 -6.74 -16.30
C GLN A 374 -12.39 -7.02 -15.59
N ALA A 375 -11.39 -6.14 -15.75
CA ALA A 375 -10.09 -6.29 -15.11
C ALA A 375 -10.18 -6.25 -13.57
N ILE A 376 -11.09 -5.43 -13.03
CA ILE A 376 -11.38 -5.39 -11.60
C ILE A 376 -11.97 -6.73 -11.14
N ALA A 377 -12.98 -7.25 -11.85
CA ALA A 377 -13.60 -8.54 -11.53
C ALA A 377 -12.59 -9.69 -11.49
N GLU A 378 -11.63 -9.69 -12.44
CA GLU A 378 -10.57 -10.70 -12.54
C GLU A 378 -9.57 -10.66 -11.37
N CYS A 379 -9.35 -9.49 -10.74
CA CYS A 379 -8.28 -9.28 -9.76
C CYS A 379 -8.77 -8.94 -8.35
N ALA A 380 -10.05 -8.58 -8.18
CA ALA A 380 -10.60 -8.04 -6.93
C ALA A 380 -10.22 -8.83 -5.67
N PHE A 381 -10.28 -10.17 -5.75
CA PHE A 381 -10.11 -11.06 -4.59
C PHE A 381 -8.95 -12.06 -4.73
N ARG A 382 -7.97 -11.77 -5.60
CA ARG A 382 -6.81 -12.67 -5.78
C ARG A 382 -5.80 -12.60 -4.64
N THR A 383 -5.66 -11.45 -4.00
CA THR A 383 -4.66 -11.23 -2.93
C THR A 383 -5.28 -10.95 -1.57
N SER A 384 -6.56 -10.62 -1.52
CA SER A 384 -7.33 -10.36 -0.30
C SER A 384 -8.78 -10.70 -0.53
N GLU A 385 -9.42 -11.36 0.43
CA GLU A 385 -10.85 -11.69 0.42
C GLU A 385 -11.72 -10.53 0.95
N TYR A 386 -11.11 -9.52 1.58
CA TYR A 386 -11.83 -8.41 2.20
C TYR A 386 -12.45 -7.48 1.17
N PRO A 387 -13.50 -6.72 1.56
CA PRO A 387 -14.31 -5.96 0.63
C PRO A 387 -13.50 -4.97 -0.21
N LEU A 388 -13.97 -4.70 -1.41
CA LEU A 388 -13.41 -3.72 -2.33
C LEU A 388 -14.42 -2.59 -2.52
N VAL A 389 -13.99 -1.34 -2.29
CA VAL A 389 -14.77 -0.13 -2.57
C VAL A 389 -14.38 0.41 -3.94
N LEU A 390 -15.37 0.64 -4.81
CA LEU A 390 -15.22 1.34 -6.07
C LEU A 390 -15.72 2.78 -5.90
N SER A 391 -14.81 3.73 -5.89
CA SER A 391 -15.13 5.16 -5.83
C SER A 391 -15.40 5.67 -7.25
N PHE A 392 -16.65 5.97 -7.55
CA PHE A 392 -17.05 6.53 -8.85
C PHE A 392 -17.03 8.05 -8.80
N GLU A 393 -16.36 8.64 -9.79
CA GLU A 393 -16.56 10.02 -10.21
C GLU A 393 -17.33 10.01 -11.53
N ASN A 394 -18.58 10.46 -11.52
CA ASN A 394 -19.51 10.16 -12.60
C ASN A 394 -19.93 11.40 -13.40
N HIS A 395 -19.48 11.49 -14.65
CA HIS A 395 -19.82 12.54 -15.59
C HIS A 395 -20.73 12.05 -16.74
N CYS A 396 -21.32 10.86 -16.59
CA CYS A 396 -22.14 10.23 -17.61
C CYS A 396 -23.61 10.66 -17.53
N ASN A 397 -24.26 10.73 -18.70
CA ASN A 397 -25.72 10.87 -18.81
C ASN A 397 -26.43 9.59 -18.31
N PRO A 398 -27.75 9.62 -18.00
CA PRO A 398 -28.47 8.49 -17.44
C PRO A 398 -28.40 7.21 -18.27
N LYS A 399 -28.38 7.29 -19.61
CA LYS A 399 -28.27 6.11 -20.48
C LYS A 399 -26.93 5.40 -20.31
N GLN A 400 -25.86 6.15 -20.19
CA GLN A 400 -24.53 5.56 -20.01
C GLN A 400 -24.30 5.11 -18.57
N GLN A 401 -24.90 5.77 -17.60
CA GLN A 401 -24.93 5.28 -16.20
C GLN A 401 -25.64 3.92 -16.10
N ALA A 402 -26.74 3.71 -16.83
CA ALA A 402 -27.41 2.41 -16.90
C ALA A 402 -26.51 1.33 -17.53
N LYS A 403 -25.68 1.67 -18.54
CA LYS A 403 -24.67 0.73 -19.08
C LYS A 403 -23.61 0.38 -18.02
N ILE A 404 -23.09 1.38 -17.28
CA ILE A 404 -22.14 1.15 -16.20
C ILE A 404 -22.72 0.17 -15.17
N ALA A 405 -23.97 0.43 -14.72
CA ALA A 405 -24.67 -0.46 -13.80
C ALA A 405 -24.84 -1.88 -14.36
N SER A 406 -25.12 -1.99 -15.67
CA SER A 406 -25.21 -3.30 -16.35
C SER A 406 -23.87 -4.02 -16.39
N TYR A 407 -22.78 -3.34 -16.69
CA TYR A 407 -21.43 -3.94 -16.67
C TYR A 407 -21.03 -4.39 -15.26
N CYS A 408 -21.33 -3.60 -14.22
CA CYS A 408 -21.08 -4.02 -12.85
C CYS A 408 -21.84 -5.31 -12.51
N LYS A 409 -23.12 -5.42 -12.89
CA LYS A 409 -23.94 -6.63 -12.68
C LYS A 409 -23.41 -7.82 -13.48
N GLU A 410 -23.03 -7.61 -14.75
CA GLU A 410 -22.51 -8.65 -15.65
C GLU A 410 -21.21 -9.26 -15.13
N TYR A 411 -20.23 -8.41 -14.76
CA TYR A 411 -18.88 -8.88 -14.43
C TYR A 411 -18.68 -9.22 -12.96
N PHE A 412 -19.34 -8.51 -12.04
CA PHE A 412 -19.18 -8.78 -10.61
C PHE A 412 -20.13 -9.85 -10.10
N GLY A 413 -21.30 -10.04 -10.74
CA GLY A 413 -22.27 -11.06 -10.34
C GLY A 413 -22.59 -10.99 -8.86
N ASP A 414 -22.53 -12.14 -8.17
CA ASP A 414 -22.82 -12.27 -6.75
C ASP A 414 -21.82 -11.57 -5.82
N LYS A 415 -20.68 -11.15 -6.35
CA LYS A 415 -19.68 -10.38 -5.59
C LYS A 415 -20.09 -8.92 -5.43
N MET A 416 -20.99 -8.40 -6.27
CA MET A 416 -21.51 -7.05 -6.10
C MET A 416 -22.52 -7.01 -4.95
N LEU A 417 -22.33 -6.10 -4.00
CA LEU A 417 -23.28 -5.85 -2.93
C LEU A 417 -24.44 -4.99 -3.47
N ALA A 418 -25.45 -5.63 -4.06
CA ALA A 418 -26.60 -4.95 -4.67
C ALA A 418 -27.65 -4.46 -3.66
N ALA A 419 -27.68 -5.04 -2.46
CA ALA A 419 -28.59 -4.67 -1.36
C ALA A 419 -27.85 -4.74 -0.02
N PRO A 420 -28.29 -3.99 0.99
CA PRO A 420 -27.77 -4.12 2.36
C PRO A 420 -27.97 -5.54 2.90
N LEU A 421 -27.08 -5.97 3.81
CA LEU A 421 -27.28 -7.21 4.57
C LEU A 421 -28.52 -7.08 5.48
N GLU A 422 -29.24 -8.18 5.70
CA GLU A 422 -30.45 -8.20 6.50
C GLU A 422 -30.24 -7.67 7.93
N ASP A 423 -29.10 -8.05 8.55
CA ASP A 423 -28.74 -7.63 9.91
C ASP A 423 -28.20 -6.19 9.98
N HIS A 424 -27.90 -5.58 8.83
CA HIS A 424 -27.33 -4.24 8.73
C HIS A 424 -28.12 -3.35 7.75
N PRO A 425 -29.41 -3.11 7.98
CA PRO A 425 -30.20 -2.23 7.12
C PRO A 425 -29.70 -0.78 7.18
N LEU A 426 -29.95 0.00 6.12
CA LEU A 426 -29.59 1.41 6.03
C LEU A 426 -30.51 2.28 6.93
N MET A 427 -30.37 2.13 8.23
CA MET A 427 -31.18 2.82 9.24
C MET A 427 -30.29 3.58 10.24
N PRO A 428 -30.80 4.66 10.85
CA PRO A 428 -30.12 5.33 11.95
C PRO A 428 -29.83 4.36 13.12
N ASN A 429 -28.70 4.54 13.80
CA ASN A 429 -28.20 3.72 14.90
C ASN A 429 -27.83 2.26 14.55
N VAL A 430 -27.88 1.87 13.31
CA VAL A 430 -27.38 0.57 12.86
C VAL A 430 -25.91 0.72 12.47
N GLN A 431 -25.05 -0.13 13.02
CA GLN A 431 -23.62 -0.14 12.67
C GLN A 431 -23.40 -0.74 11.29
N LEU A 432 -22.29 -0.36 10.65
CA LEU A 432 -21.85 -1.00 9.41
C LEU A 432 -21.49 -2.48 9.67
N PRO A 433 -21.66 -3.35 8.68
CA PRO A 433 -21.12 -4.70 8.75
C PRO A 433 -19.59 -4.66 8.85
N SER A 434 -19.03 -5.74 9.37
CA SER A 434 -17.59 -5.92 9.45
C SER A 434 -16.96 -6.30 8.10
N PRO A 435 -15.64 -6.08 7.90
CA PRO A 435 -14.94 -6.62 6.74
C PRO A 435 -15.10 -8.14 6.59
N GLU A 436 -15.21 -8.88 7.71
CA GLU A 436 -15.43 -10.33 7.71
C GLU A 436 -16.79 -10.71 7.11
N GLN A 437 -17.86 -9.98 7.46
CA GLN A 437 -19.20 -10.17 6.89
C GLN A 437 -19.29 -9.75 5.42
N LEU A 438 -18.40 -8.85 4.98
CA LEU A 438 -18.32 -8.34 3.62
C LEU A 438 -17.26 -9.03 2.76
N LYS A 439 -16.72 -10.18 3.18
CA LYS A 439 -15.78 -10.94 2.37
C LYS A 439 -16.30 -11.17 0.97
N GLU A 440 -15.43 -11.04 -0.01
CA GLU A 440 -15.72 -11.15 -1.44
C GLU A 440 -16.85 -10.23 -1.95
N LYS A 441 -17.15 -9.11 -1.24
CA LYS A 441 -18.13 -8.13 -1.71
C LYS A 441 -17.47 -6.87 -2.27
N ILE A 442 -18.05 -6.38 -3.36
CA ILE A 442 -17.71 -5.12 -4.02
C ILE A 442 -18.79 -4.10 -3.67
N LEU A 443 -18.36 -2.97 -3.07
CA LEU A 443 -19.21 -1.85 -2.68
C LEU A 443 -18.98 -0.69 -3.67
N ILE A 444 -20.06 -0.02 -4.05
CA ILE A 444 -20.01 1.15 -4.94
C ILE A 444 -20.24 2.41 -4.12
N LYS A 445 -19.28 3.34 -4.18
CA LYS A 445 -19.40 4.72 -3.69
C LYS A 445 -19.74 5.61 -4.88
N ASN A 446 -20.94 6.16 -4.92
CA ASN A 446 -21.43 7.10 -5.93
C ASN A 446 -22.50 8.00 -5.32
N LYS A 447 -22.65 9.22 -5.83
CA LYS A 447 -23.79 10.08 -5.46
C LYS A 447 -25.10 9.33 -5.72
N VAL A 448 -26.10 9.55 -4.88
CA VAL A 448 -27.42 8.90 -5.00
C VAL A 448 -28.49 9.89 -5.36
N LEU A 449 -29.49 9.43 -6.09
CA LEU A 449 -30.71 10.19 -6.35
C LEU A 449 -31.52 10.27 -5.06
N HIS A 450 -31.72 11.46 -4.50
CA HIS A 450 -32.61 11.64 -3.37
C HIS A 450 -34.06 11.43 -3.86
N GLN A 451 -34.67 10.31 -3.49
CA GLN A 451 -36.11 10.14 -3.61
C GLN A 451 -36.78 10.94 -2.49
N HIS A 452 -37.50 12.00 -2.85
CA HIS A 452 -38.46 12.60 -1.93
C HIS A 452 -39.54 11.55 -1.65
N HIS A 453 -39.49 10.90 -0.48
CA HIS A 453 -40.61 10.14 0.02
C HIS A 453 -41.74 11.13 0.31
N HIS A 454 -42.65 11.30 -0.63
CA HIS A 454 -43.97 11.82 -0.35
C HIS A 454 -44.60 10.85 0.65
N HIS A 455 -44.62 11.22 1.92
CA HIS A 455 -45.50 10.59 2.88
C HIS A 455 -46.94 10.79 2.42
N HIS A 456 -47.50 9.80 1.71
CA HIS A 456 -48.95 9.69 1.62
C HIS A 456 -49.45 9.51 3.05
N LYS A 457 -49.98 10.60 3.63
CA LYS A 457 -50.91 10.47 4.76
C LYS A 457 -52.07 9.61 4.26
N PRO A 458 -52.42 8.54 4.96
CA PRO A 458 -53.66 7.81 4.67
C PRO A 458 -54.81 8.80 4.85
N SER A 459 -55.56 9.09 3.80
CA SER A 459 -56.83 9.78 3.85
C SER A 459 -57.81 8.89 4.61
N LEU A 460 -58.20 9.29 5.81
CA LEU A 460 -59.34 8.76 6.52
C LEU A 460 -60.61 9.20 5.77
N PRO A 461 -61.67 8.34 5.66
CA PRO A 461 -62.87 8.70 4.98
C PRO A 461 -63.66 9.76 5.76
N GLU A 462 -64.09 10.79 5.05
CA GLU A 462 -65.03 11.78 5.52
C GLU A 462 -66.40 11.12 5.77
N ASN A 463 -66.86 11.21 7.03
CA ASN A 463 -68.29 11.11 7.32
C ASN A 463 -68.76 12.41 8.00
N GLY A 464 -69.77 12.98 7.38
CA GLY A 464 -70.32 14.29 7.63
C GLY A 464 -71.05 14.49 8.97
N GLY A 465 -71.29 15.72 9.28
CA GLY A 465 -72.42 16.16 10.09
C GLY A 465 -72.09 17.08 11.27
N GLU A 466 -72.35 18.36 11.02
CA GLU A 466 -73.01 19.34 11.88
C GLU A 466 -72.39 19.99 13.14
N SER A 467 -72.35 21.30 13.03
CA SER A 467 -72.69 22.37 14.00
C SER A 467 -71.75 22.66 15.19
N SER A 468 -71.20 23.88 15.10
CA SER A 468 -70.74 24.75 16.22
C SER A 468 -71.88 25.05 17.23
N PRO A 469 -71.66 25.61 18.46
CA PRO A 469 -70.81 26.77 18.75
C PRO A 469 -70.17 26.87 20.16
N ALA A 470 -69.14 27.74 20.17
CA ALA A 470 -68.73 28.72 21.19
C ALA A 470 -68.55 28.41 22.68
N ARG A 471 -67.43 28.78 23.20
CA ARG A 471 -67.10 29.73 24.29
C ARG A 471 -66.13 29.26 25.38
N ARG A 472 -65.07 30.06 25.49
CA ARG A 472 -64.44 30.66 26.67
C ARG A 472 -63.93 29.80 27.85
N GLY A 473 -62.69 30.09 28.20
CA GLY A 473 -62.29 30.22 29.62
C GLY A 473 -60.94 29.61 29.95
N ALA A 474 -59.92 30.46 30.13
CA ALA A 474 -58.77 30.22 30.99
C ALA A 474 -59.22 30.39 32.45
N PRO A 475 -58.41 30.17 33.49
CA PRO A 475 -56.97 30.05 33.68
C PRO A 475 -56.50 29.08 34.81
N GLY A 476 -55.19 28.86 34.85
CA GLY A 476 -54.50 28.97 36.17
C GLY A 476 -53.96 27.74 36.86
N LYS A 477 -52.68 27.82 37.15
CA LYS A 477 -51.99 27.53 38.42
C LYS A 477 -51.24 26.20 38.58
N ASP A 478 -49.98 26.37 38.69
CA ASP A 478 -49.00 26.18 39.80
C ASP A 478 -48.33 24.81 39.95
N LEU A 479 -47.03 24.96 39.92
CA LEU A 479 -45.88 24.17 40.38
C LEU A 479 -46.07 23.43 41.73
N PRO A 480 -45.23 22.47 42.16
CA PRO A 480 -43.86 22.81 42.56
C PRO A 480 -42.74 21.77 42.29
N ASP A 481 -41.54 22.31 42.41
CA ASP A 481 -40.23 21.69 42.52
C ASP A 481 -40.06 20.59 43.56
N VAL A 482 -39.14 19.67 43.31
CA VAL A 482 -38.25 19.08 44.34
C VAL A 482 -36.94 18.61 43.72
N GLU A 483 -35.85 19.33 44.06
CA GLU A 483 -34.50 18.73 44.13
C GLU A 483 -34.33 17.97 45.45
N PRO A 484 -33.36 17.04 45.53
CA PRO A 484 -32.26 17.32 46.46
C PRO A 484 -30.83 16.95 45.98
N SER A 485 -29.99 17.85 46.34
CA SER A 485 -28.55 17.83 46.57
C SER A 485 -28.03 16.57 47.31
N VAL A 486 -26.75 16.20 47.13
CA VAL A 486 -25.70 16.15 48.17
C VAL A 486 -24.33 15.72 47.62
N SER A 487 -23.34 16.58 47.81
CA SER A 487 -21.94 16.49 48.27
C SER A 487 -20.87 15.70 47.50
N GLY A 488 -19.80 16.44 47.18
CA GLY A 488 -18.44 15.95 47.01
C GLY A 488 -17.72 15.69 48.35
N PRO A 489 -16.46 15.35 48.37
CA PRO A 489 -15.37 16.35 48.26
C PRO A 489 -14.00 15.89 47.72
N SER A 490 -13.12 16.87 47.60
CA SER A 490 -11.66 16.99 47.81
C SER A 490 -10.70 16.63 46.65
N SER A 491 -10.14 17.61 46.05
CA SER A 491 -8.86 18.34 46.24
C SER A 491 -7.57 17.52 46.19
N LEU A 492 -6.73 17.82 45.20
CA LEU A 492 -5.28 17.74 45.28
C LEU A 492 -4.63 18.89 44.44
N PRO A 493 -3.46 19.40 44.87
CA PRO A 493 -2.96 20.70 44.48
C PRO A 493 -1.99 20.72 43.29
N PRO A 494 -1.62 21.89 42.79
CA PRO A 494 -0.78 22.06 41.60
C PRO A 494 0.72 22.04 41.94
N SER A 495 1.54 21.51 41.06
CA SER A 495 2.98 21.66 41.10
C SER A 495 3.52 22.46 39.91
N ALA A 496 4.39 23.34 40.26
CA ALA A 496 5.08 24.43 39.65
C ALA A 496 5.69 24.22 38.25
N ALA A 497 5.62 25.31 37.48
CA ALA A 497 6.41 25.58 36.30
C ALA A 497 7.89 25.84 36.65
N THR A 498 8.78 25.28 35.81
CA THR A 498 10.13 25.86 35.64
C THR A 498 10.40 26.03 34.14
N SER A 499 10.63 27.27 33.80
CA SER A 499 11.15 27.78 32.53
C SER A 499 12.62 27.35 32.37
N ASN A 500 13.03 26.95 31.18
CA ASN A 500 14.38 27.25 30.68
C ASN A 500 14.43 27.23 29.13
N GLY A 501 15.14 28.23 28.69
CA GLY A 501 15.27 28.85 27.41
C GLY A 501 15.81 28.02 26.26
N ASP A 502 15.35 28.42 25.11
CA ASP A 502 15.86 28.04 23.80
C ASP A 502 17.19 28.72 23.47
N PRO A 503 18.08 28.04 22.71
CA PRO A 503 19.08 28.73 21.91
C PRO A 503 18.63 28.92 20.47
N VAL A 504 18.65 30.17 20.05
CA VAL A 504 18.47 30.65 18.68
C VAL A 504 19.58 30.12 17.75
N LEU A 505 19.22 29.62 16.58
CA LEU A 505 20.11 29.45 15.42
C LEU A 505 19.56 30.25 14.23
N PRO A 506 20.45 30.82 13.39
CA PRO A 506 20.07 31.85 12.43
C PRO A 506 19.65 31.32 11.05
N GLY A 507 18.68 32.02 10.51
CA GLY A 507 18.40 32.37 9.15
C GLY A 507 18.65 31.39 8.00
N SER A 508 17.56 30.90 7.38
CA SER A 508 17.54 30.66 5.95
C SER A 508 16.21 31.16 5.36
N SER A 509 16.39 31.82 4.24
CA SER A 509 15.49 32.57 3.38
C SER A 509 14.08 31.99 3.19
N ASN A 510 13.07 32.86 3.25
CA ASN A 510 11.69 32.68 2.86
C ASN A 510 11.50 32.12 1.46
N PRO A 511 10.62 31.16 1.24
CA PRO A 511 9.86 31.03 0.01
C PRO A 511 8.49 31.71 0.15
N ALA A 512 8.08 32.29 -0.96
CA ALA A 512 6.95 33.14 -1.21
C ALA A 512 5.63 32.67 -0.55
N SER A 513 4.92 33.64 0.01
CA SER A 513 3.54 33.60 0.42
C SER A 513 2.62 33.18 -0.73
N PHE A 514 1.92 32.06 -0.59
CA PHE A 514 0.75 31.73 -1.39
C PHE A 514 -0.48 32.48 -0.88
N PRO A 515 -1.33 33.00 -1.76
CA PRO A 515 -2.57 33.65 -1.36
C PRO A 515 -3.54 32.61 -0.78
N SER A 516 -4.19 32.98 0.32
CA SER A 516 -5.30 32.25 0.91
C SER A 516 -6.52 32.42 0.02
N ASP A 517 -6.89 31.36 -0.73
CA ASP A 517 -8.18 31.31 -1.39
C ASP A 517 -9.27 31.10 -0.34
N SER A 518 -10.09 32.12 -0.17
CA SER A 518 -11.35 32.03 0.53
C SER A 518 -12.39 31.47 -0.46
N ASP A 519 -12.65 30.17 -0.39
CA ASP A 519 -13.81 29.58 -1.03
C ASP A 519 -15.08 30.08 -0.31
N SER A 520 -15.74 31.04 -0.90
CA SER A 520 -17.12 31.39 -0.59
C SER A 520 -18.03 30.38 -1.28
N ASP A 521 -18.39 29.31 -0.58
CA ASP A 521 -19.53 28.48 -0.95
C ASP A 521 -20.81 29.32 -0.81
N SER A 522 -21.30 29.80 -1.94
CA SER A 522 -22.64 30.37 -2.03
C SER A 522 -23.66 29.24 -1.91
N ASP A 523 -24.38 29.23 -0.78
CA ASP A 523 -25.62 28.50 -0.59
C ASP A 523 -26.63 28.91 -1.68
N GLU A 524 -26.80 28.07 -2.71
CA GLU A 524 -27.98 28.13 -3.55
C GLU A 524 -29.10 27.34 -2.88
N SER A 525 -30.03 28.05 -2.26
CA SER A 525 -31.35 27.59 -1.92
C SER A 525 -32.08 27.24 -3.21
N GLU A 526 -32.39 25.95 -3.43
CA GLU A 526 -33.29 25.54 -4.52
C GLU A 526 -34.73 25.94 -4.16
N ASP A 527 -35.18 27.06 -4.71
CA ASP A 527 -36.60 27.35 -4.91
C ASP A 527 -36.99 26.91 -6.33
N GLU A 528 -38.09 26.15 -6.39
CA GLU A 528 -38.70 25.69 -7.64
C GLU A 528 -39.29 26.86 -8.46
N ASP A 529 -39.34 26.59 -9.73
CA ASP A 529 -40.13 27.14 -10.84
C ASP A 529 -39.38 28.01 -11.85
N SER A 530 -39.19 27.45 -13.02
CA SER A 530 -39.93 27.76 -14.26
C SER A 530 -39.29 27.18 -15.52
N LEU A 531 -40.17 26.73 -16.37
CA LEU A 531 -40.00 26.22 -17.72
C LEU A 531 -39.48 27.29 -18.72
N ASN A 532 -38.72 26.80 -19.70
CA ASN A 532 -38.46 27.36 -21.03
C ASN A 532 -37.47 28.50 -21.19
N SER A 533 -36.33 28.19 -21.79
CA SER A 533 -35.98 28.72 -23.12
C SER A 533 -34.61 28.20 -23.59
N THR A 534 -34.60 27.82 -24.86
CA THR A 534 -33.47 27.51 -25.73
C THR A 534 -32.53 28.70 -25.85
N GLU A 535 -31.23 28.54 -25.47
CA GLU A 535 -30.13 29.32 -26.06
C GLU A 535 -28.77 28.59 -25.89
N SER A 536 -28.00 28.64 -26.98
CA SER A 536 -26.67 28.02 -27.13
C SER A 536 -25.60 28.74 -26.32
N PRO A 537 -24.58 28.05 -25.78
CA PRO A 537 -23.54 28.72 -25.00
C PRO A 537 -22.46 29.32 -25.91
N LYS A 538 -22.19 30.60 -25.69
CA LYS A 538 -21.01 31.31 -26.20
C LYS A 538 -19.75 30.87 -25.44
N VAL A 539 -18.75 30.49 -26.21
CA VAL A 539 -17.39 30.22 -25.73
C VAL A 539 -16.74 31.55 -25.36
N THR A 540 -16.38 31.71 -24.09
CA THR A 540 -15.41 32.72 -23.67
C THR A 540 -14.22 32.01 -22.96
N SER A 541 -13.05 32.18 -23.59
CA SER A 541 -11.75 31.75 -23.07
C SER A 541 -11.33 32.62 -21.90
N GLY A 542 -11.19 32.02 -20.74
CA GLY A 542 -10.53 32.63 -19.57
C GLY A 542 -9.80 31.52 -18.80
N VAL A 543 -8.47 31.54 -18.88
CA VAL A 543 -7.60 30.64 -18.11
C VAL A 543 -7.56 31.16 -16.68
N THR A 544 -8.15 30.42 -15.75
CA THR A 544 -7.91 30.58 -14.32
C THR A 544 -7.35 29.26 -13.78
N THR A 545 -6.13 29.31 -13.28
CA THR A 545 -5.43 28.24 -12.60
C THR A 545 -5.90 28.12 -11.16
N SER A 546 -6.75 27.13 -10.87
CA SER A 546 -6.99 26.64 -9.52
C SER A 546 -7.09 25.11 -9.55
N ASP A 547 -6.49 24.43 -8.60
CA ASP A 547 -6.38 22.98 -8.50
C ASP A 547 -7.74 22.23 -8.31
N ALA A 548 -8.84 22.98 -8.19
CA ALA A 548 -10.21 22.45 -8.20
C ALA A 548 -10.80 22.29 -9.63
N GLY A 549 -10.03 22.55 -10.69
CA GLY A 549 -10.57 22.93 -11.99
C GLY A 549 -10.55 21.90 -13.12
N THR A 550 -10.08 20.67 -12.93
CA THR A 550 -10.05 19.70 -14.04
C THR A 550 -11.18 18.66 -14.01
N ALA A 551 -11.81 18.43 -12.87
CA ALA A 551 -13.01 17.62 -12.75
C ALA A 551 -14.24 18.53 -12.94
N GLY A 552 -14.90 18.47 -14.09
CA GLY A 552 -16.19 19.14 -14.29
C GLY A 552 -17.21 18.67 -13.24
N LYS A 553 -18.28 19.47 -13.01
CA LYS A 553 -19.36 19.11 -12.08
C LYS A 553 -19.88 17.70 -12.40
N GLU A 554 -19.89 16.81 -11.40
CA GLU A 554 -20.42 15.46 -11.55
C GLU A 554 -21.91 15.48 -11.93
N SER A 555 -22.33 14.52 -12.75
CA SER A 555 -23.72 14.38 -13.18
C SER A 555 -24.62 13.88 -12.04
N LYS A 556 -25.91 14.26 -12.07
CA LYS A 556 -26.91 13.66 -11.18
C LYS A 556 -26.96 12.14 -11.38
N ALA A 557 -27.01 11.38 -10.28
CA ALA A 557 -27.06 9.93 -10.37
C ALA A 557 -28.35 9.41 -11.00
N SER A 558 -28.26 8.36 -11.82
CA SER A 558 -29.44 7.64 -12.30
C SER A 558 -30.02 6.72 -11.22
N ALA A 559 -31.26 6.28 -11.41
CA ALA A 559 -31.90 5.33 -10.51
C ALA A 559 -31.13 3.99 -10.45
N GLU A 560 -30.64 3.52 -11.60
CA GLU A 560 -29.92 2.24 -11.72
C GLU A 560 -28.60 2.24 -10.97
N LEU A 561 -27.82 3.34 -11.05
CA LEU A 561 -26.56 3.47 -10.29
C LEU A 561 -26.83 3.73 -8.82
N SER A 562 -27.83 4.57 -8.48
CA SER A 562 -28.21 4.86 -7.10
C SER A 562 -28.63 3.59 -6.34
N ALA A 563 -29.30 2.66 -7.01
CA ALA A 563 -29.71 1.37 -6.44
C ALA A 563 -28.55 0.44 -6.06
N LEU A 564 -27.32 0.72 -6.54
CA LEU A 564 -26.14 -0.08 -6.21
C LEU A 564 -25.34 0.48 -5.04
N VAL A 565 -25.68 1.66 -4.53
CA VAL A 565 -24.96 2.32 -3.43
C VAL A 565 -25.59 1.94 -2.09
N ASN A 566 -24.79 1.38 -1.18
CA ASN A 566 -25.25 0.91 0.12
C ASN A 566 -24.46 1.57 1.27
N TYR A 567 -23.41 0.92 1.81
CA TYR A 567 -22.71 1.32 3.03
C TYR A 567 -21.68 2.45 2.88
N VAL A 568 -21.44 2.94 1.69
CA VAL A 568 -20.47 4.01 1.39
C VAL A 568 -21.14 5.12 0.58
N MET A 569 -22.15 5.75 1.17
CA MET A 569 -22.99 6.78 0.53
C MET A 569 -22.37 8.16 0.76
N PRO A 570 -21.86 8.85 -0.29
CA PRO A 570 -21.30 10.20 -0.14
C PRO A 570 -22.38 11.22 0.17
N VAL A 571 -22.13 12.04 1.19
CA VAL A 571 -22.98 13.16 1.58
C VAL A 571 -22.14 14.40 1.86
N HIS A 572 -22.72 15.58 1.64
CA HIS A 572 -22.05 16.81 2.03
C HIS A 572 -21.92 16.89 3.56
N PHE A 573 -20.71 17.13 4.06
CA PHE A 573 -20.49 17.35 5.48
C PHE A 573 -21.01 18.74 5.88
N ARG A 574 -21.84 18.78 6.89
CA ARG A 574 -22.31 20.04 7.48
C ARG A 574 -21.59 20.34 8.79
N THR A 575 -21.89 19.57 9.85
CA THR A 575 -21.23 19.66 11.16
C THR A 575 -21.19 18.28 11.82
N PHE A 576 -20.33 18.12 12.84
CA PHE A 576 -20.26 16.90 13.64
C PHE A 576 -21.58 16.66 14.38
N GLU A 577 -22.22 17.69 14.95
CA GLU A 577 -23.50 17.60 15.65
C GLU A 577 -24.62 17.16 14.69
N ASN A 578 -24.58 17.59 13.43
CA ASN A 578 -25.53 17.14 12.43
C ASN A 578 -25.35 15.64 12.12
N ALA A 579 -24.10 15.19 11.96
CA ALA A 579 -23.78 13.78 11.72
C ALA A 579 -24.18 12.92 12.93
N GLU A 580 -23.87 13.35 14.14
CA GLU A 580 -24.25 12.67 15.38
C GLU A 580 -25.76 12.57 15.55
N ARG A 581 -26.51 13.63 15.25
CA ARG A 581 -27.99 13.62 15.31
C ARG A 581 -28.61 12.66 14.29
N ARG A 582 -28.02 12.57 13.08
CA ARG A 582 -28.52 11.67 12.01
C ARG A 582 -28.20 10.22 12.30
N LYS A 583 -27.07 9.93 12.93
CA LYS A 583 -26.59 8.58 13.32
C LYS A 583 -26.65 7.54 12.19
N ARG A 584 -26.28 7.95 10.99
CA ARG A 584 -26.28 7.12 9.78
C ARG A 584 -24.87 6.69 9.45
N ALA A 585 -24.45 5.54 9.93
CA ALA A 585 -23.10 5.00 9.74
C ALA A 585 -22.72 4.73 8.28
N TYR A 586 -23.71 4.56 7.40
CA TYR A 586 -23.52 4.34 5.97
C TYR A 586 -23.24 5.62 5.15
N GLU A 587 -23.38 6.81 5.76
CA GLU A 587 -23.04 8.09 5.13
C GLU A 587 -21.56 8.40 5.35
N MET A 588 -20.89 8.91 4.32
CA MET A 588 -19.51 9.35 4.40
C MET A 588 -19.31 10.70 3.71
N SER A 589 -18.37 11.49 4.20
CA SER A 589 -18.02 12.79 3.62
C SER A 589 -16.57 12.81 3.18
N SER A 590 -16.28 13.47 2.06
CA SER A 590 -14.94 13.67 1.56
C SER A 590 -14.51 15.13 1.78
N PHE A 591 -13.25 15.34 2.15
CA PHE A 591 -12.65 16.67 2.32
C PHE A 591 -11.27 16.69 1.67
N VAL A 592 -10.83 17.88 1.29
CA VAL A 592 -9.42 18.15 1.04
C VAL A 592 -8.63 18.20 2.36
N GLU A 593 -7.33 17.94 2.33
CA GLU A 593 -6.49 17.83 3.54
C GLU A 593 -6.49 19.07 4.40
N THR A 594 -6.57 20.26 3.81
CA THR A 594 -6.64 21.54 4.53
C THR A 594 -7.91 21.64 5.35
N THR A 595 -9.07 21.25 4.81
CA THR A 595 -10.35 21.20 5.52
C THR A 595 -10.29 20.18 6.65
N ALA A 596 -9.78 18.97 6.39
CA ALA A 596 -9.63 17.93 7.40
C ALA A 596 -8.74 18.40 8.56
N THR A 597 -7.60 19.04 8.26
CA THR A 597 -6.70 19.62 9.27
C THR A 597 -7.38 20.72 10.08
N GLY A 598 -8.19 21.57 9.43
CA GLY A 598 -8.98 22.61 10.09
C GLY A 598 -10.01 22.03 11.07
N LEU A 599 -10.74 21.02 10.65
CA LEU A 599 -11.73 20.31 11.48
C LEU A 599 -11.05 19.62 12.68
N LEU A 600 -9.90 18.94 12.46
CA LEU A 600 -9.14 18.31 13.53
C LEU A 600 -8.70 19.33 14.59
N LYS A 601 -8.20 20.51 14.19
CA LYS A 601 -7.83 21.60 15.12
C LYS A 601 -9.04 22.11 15.91
N GLN A 602 -10.23 22.17 15.33
CA GLN A 602 -11.45 22.55 16.04
C GLN A 602 -11.82 21.52 17.10
N VAL A 603 -11.73 20.23 16.79
CA VAL A 603 -12.00 19.14 17.75
C VAL A 603 -11.01 19.16 18.91
N THR A 604 -9.71 19.34 18.65
CA THR A 604 -8.67 19.38 19.70
C THR A 604 -8.74 20.63 20.59
N ASN A 605 -9.22 21.76 20.05
CA ASN A 605 -9.42 22.99 20.83
C ASN A 605 -10.73 22.96 21.65
N ASN A 606 -11.71 22.20 21.25
CA ASN A 606 -12.98 22.00 21.97
C ASN A 606 -12.91 20.66 22.72
N SER A 607 -12.29 20.66 23.91
CA SER A 607 -12.15 19.50 24.80
C SER A 607 -13.49 18.86 25.29
N LYS A 608 -14.61 19.13 24.61
CA LYS A 608 -15.92 18.56 24.86
C LYS A 608 -16.36 17.50 23.83
N LEU A 609 -15.50 17.11 22.87
CA LEU A 609 -15.85 16.19 21.76
C LEU A 609 -14.94 14.97 21.72
N ILE A 610 -14.53 14.44 22.87
CA ILE A 610 -13.95 13.09 22.99
C ILE A 610 -14.83 12.27 23.93
#